data_c0fb9d97966e924bba9e4e5425379b0f
#
_entry.id   c0fb9d97966e924bba9e4e5425379b0f
#
_cell.length_a   1.000
_cell.length_b   1.000
_cell.length_c   1.000
_cell.angle_alpha   90.00
_cell.angle_beta   90.00
_cell.angle_gamma   90.00
#
_symmetry.space_group_name_H-M   'P 1'
#
loop_
_entity.id
_entity.type
_entity.pdbx_description
1 polymer ?
#
loop_
_entity_poly.entity_id
_entity_poly.type
_entity_poly.pdbx_seq_one_letter_code
_entity_poly.pdbx_strand_id
1 'polypeptide(L)'
;LSLVGSEMCIRDRYGEHWKHADEFEAQKRAQQQAGGFGGAGGFGGFGGAGQGFSDGNGTYWYSSDGEGFSGGNASGFSDFFESMFGHRGGRGQGSAGFRGQDFNAELHLSLRDAAQTHKQILTVNGKQVRITIPAGVADGQVIKLKGYGAEGVNGGPAGDLYITFVIAEDPVFKRLGDDLYIDVEVDLYSAVLGGEKVVDTLDGKVKLKIKPETQNGTKVRLKGKGFPVYKKEGQFGDLIVTYSVKIPTNLTDKQKELFRQLQSMN
;
A
#
# COMPACT_ATOMS: atom_id res chain seq x y z
N LEU A 1 14.09 23.47 -24.17
CA LEU A 1 13.88 23.50 -22.69
C LEU A 1 12.48 23.98 -22.33
N SER A 2 11.42 23.57 -23.07
CA SER A 2 10.04 24.01 -22.77
C SER A 2 8.98 22.92 -22.94
N LEU A 3 9.33 21.63 -23.03
CA LEU A 3 8.37 20.56 -23.28
C LEU A 3 8.01 19.75 -22.02
N VAL A 4 8.78 19.86 -20.95
CA VAL A 4 8.56 19.05 -19.71
C VAL A 4 7.41 19.58 -18.85
N GLY A 5 7.05 20.86 -18.97
CA GLY A 5 5.98 21.47 -18.18
C GLY A 5 4.55 21.18 -18.70
N SER A 6 4.39 20.91 -20.01
CA SER A 6 3.06 20.69 -20.61
C SER A 6 2.53 19.26 -20.40
N GLU A 7 3.41 18.26 -20.47
CA GLU A 7 3.03 16.86 -20.28
C GLU A 7 2.63 16.53 -18.83
N MET A 8 3.28 17.19 -17.86
CA MET A 8 2.97 17.03 -16.44
C MET A 8 1.60 17.60 -16.08
N CYS A 9 1.23 18.76 -16.65
CA CYS A 9 -0.11 19.34 -16.46
C CYS A 9 -1.22 18.54 -17.15
N ILE A 10 -0.93 17.89 -18.28
CA ILE A 10 -1.90 17.06 -19.00
C ILE A 10 -2.18 15.78 -18.20
N ARG A 11 -1.15 15.14 -17.66
CA ARG A 11 -1.29 13.91 -16.86
C ARG A 11 -2.09 14.13 -15.56
N ASP A 12 -1.89 15.27 -14.89
CA ASP A 12 -2.64 15.62 -13.66
C ASP A 12 -4.12 15.92 -13.94
N ARG A 13 -4.46 16.33 -15.16
CA ARG A 13 -5.84 16.63 -15.56
C ARG A 13 -6.61 15.42 -16.08
N TYR A 14 -5.94 14.46 -16.73
CA TYR A 14 -6.57 13.32 -17.42
C TYR A 14 -6.21 11.94 -16.84
N GLY A 15 -5.37 11.87 -15.81
CA GLY A 15 -4.98 10.61 -15.15
C GLY A 15 -4.34 9.61 -16.10
N GLU A 16 -4.81 8.36 -16.10
CA GLU A 16 -4.27 7.29 -16.97
C GLU A 16 -4.56 7.49 -18.47
N HIS A 17 -5.51 8.34 -18.83
CA HIS A 17 -5.94 8.59 -20.21
C HIS A 17 -5.22 9.77 -20.88
N TRP A 18 -4.13 10.30 -20.29
CA TRP A 18 -3.42 11.45 -20.81
C TRP A 18 -2.88 11.30 -22.26
N LYS A 19 -2.64 10.05 -22.70
CA LYS A 19 -2.18 9.74 -24.08
C LYS A 19 -3.26 9.96 -25.15
N HIS A 20 -4.51 10.07 -24.77
CA HIS A 20 -5.67 10.32 -25.62
C HIS A 20 -6.33 11.67 -25.32
N ALA A 21 -5.59 12.59 -24.69
CA ALA A 21 -6.11 13.90 -24.29
C ALA A 21 -6.68 14.70 -25.48
N ASP A 22 -6.04 14.62 -26.65
CA ASP A 22 -6.47 15.31 -27.87
C ASP A 22 -7.81 14.77 -28.41
N GLU A 23 -8.02 13.46 -28.33
CA GLU A 23 -9.28 12.82 -28.74
C GLU A 23 -10.42 13.20 -27.76
N PHE A 24 -10.09 13.29 -26.48
CA PHE A 24 -11.07 13.66 -25.44
C PHE A 24 -11.48 15.14 -25.54
N GLU A 25 -10.52 16.03 -25.86
CA GLU A 25 -10.84 17.45 -26.10
C GLU A 25 -11.62 17.66 -27.38
N ALA A 26 -11.31 16.91 -28.44
CA ALA A 26 -12.06 16.96 -29.69
C ALA A 26 -13.53 16.51 -29.51
N GLN A 27 -13.75 15.45 -28.73
CA GLN A 27 -15.08 14.95 -28.40
C GLN A 27 -15.86 15.95 -27.54
N LYS A 28 -15.20 16.62 -26.58
CA LYS A 28 -15.81 17.66 -25.74
C LYS A 28 -16.19 18.92 -26.54
N ARG A 29 -15.36 19.32 -27.52
CA ARG A 29 -15.66 20.44 -28.43
C ARG A 29 -16.83 20.12 -29.37
N ALA A 30 -16.89 18.89 -29.89
CA ALA A 30 -18.01 18.43 -30.71
C ALA A 30 -19.33 18.46 -29.92
N GLN A 31 -19.30 18.08 -28.64
CA GLN A 31 -20.46 18.08 -27.77
C GLN A 31 -20.89 19.50 -27.40
N GLN A 32 -19.99 20.47 -27.27
CA GLN A 32 -20.32 21.89 -27.04
C GLN A 32 -20.87 22.59 -28.29
N GLN A 33 -20.46 22.19 -29.50
CA GLN A 33 -21.00 22.75 -30.75
C GLN A 33 -22.38 22.17 -31.13
N ALA A 34 -22.70 20.95 -30.66
CA ALA A 34 -24.03 20.36 -30.85
C ALA A 34 -25.13 20.93 -29.90
N GLY A 35 -24.71 21.66 -28.85
CA GLY A 35 -25.61 22.27 -27.86
C GLY A 35 -26.18 23.67 -28.23
N GLY A 36 -25.89 24.19 -29.40
CA GLY A 36 -26.23 25.58 -29.81
C GLY A 36 -27.26 25.69 -30.92
N PHE A 37 -28.37 24.98 -30.85
CA PHE A 37 -29.52 25.30 -31.72
C PHE A 37 -30.84 24.94 -31.03
N GLY A 38 -31.37 25.84 -30.27
CA GLY A 38 -32.64 25.69 -29.61
C GLY A 38 -33.35 27.02 -29.48
N GLY A 39 -33.96 27.48 -30.52
CA GLY A 39 -34.87 28.61 -30.49
C GLY A 39 -36.09 28.35 -31.33
N ALA A 40 -37.21 28.42 -30.65
CA ALA A 40 -38.57 28.75 -31.17
C ALA A 40 -39.30 27.74 -32.07
N GLY A 41 -40.52 27.40 -31.64
CA GLY A 41 -41.65 27.20 -32.53
C GLY A 41 -42.30 25.84 -32.43
N GLY A 42 -43.35 25.81 -31.72
CA GLY A 42 -44.60 25.13 -31.64
C GLY A 42 -45.01 24.08 -32.66
N PHE A 43 -45.94 23.32 -32.18
CA PHE A 43 -47.04 22.69 -32.87
C PHE A 43 -47.03 21.16 -32.96
N GLY A 44 -47.87 20.56 -32.14
CA GLY A 44 -48.95 19.70 -32.59
C GLY A 44 -48.66 18.26 -32.95
N GLY A 45 -49.03 17.35 -32.04
CA GLY A 45 -49.85 16.22 -32.34
C GLY A 45 -49.27 15.07 -33.18
N PHE A 46 -49.09 13.95 -32.61
CA PHE A 46 -49.80 12.72 -32.96
C PHE A 46 -49.21 11.51 -32.24
N GLY A 47 -50.08 10.73 -31.71
CA GLY A 47 -49.89 9.62 -30.81
C GLY A 47 -48.95 8.52 -31.26
N GLY A 48 -48.31 7.91 -30.27
CA GLY A 48 -47.54 6.71 -30.36
C GLY A 48 -46.88 6.44 -29.03
N ALA A 49 -47.29 5.41 -28.35
CA ALA A 49 -46.92 5.05 -27.00
C ALA A 49 -45.40 4.89 -26.84
N GLY A 50 -44.78 5.83 -26.14
CA GLY A 50 -43.42 5.75 -25.65
C GLY A 50 -43.31 6.67 -24.43
N GLN A 51 -43.39 6.12 -23.25
CA GLN A 51 -43.28 6.89 -22.01
C GLN A 51 -41.81 7.34 -21.82
N GLY A 52 -41.54 8.58 -22.20
CA GLY A 52 -40.32 9.28 -21.84
C GLY A 52 -40.52 10.01 -20.52
N PHE A 53 -39.74 9.68 -19.52
CA PHE A 53 -39.68 10.46 -18.30
C PHE A 53 -38.64 11.58 -18.48
N SER A 54 -39.08 12.82 -18.32
CA SER A 54 -38.22 14.00 -18.27
C SER A 54 -37.98 14.33 -16.80
N ASP A 55 -36.72 14.16 -16.37
CA ASP A 55 -36.25 14.75 -15.13
C ASP A 55 -35.91 16.22 -15.40
N GLY A 56 -36.22 17.10 -14.44
CA GLY A 56 -36.07 18.56 -14.56
C GLY A 56 -34.63 19.09 -14.81
N ASN A 57 -33.68 18.25 -15.11
CA ASN A 57 -32.31 18.61 -15.46
C ASN A 57 -31.90 18.25 -16.92
N GLY A 58 -32.85 17.98 -17.81
CA GLY A 58 -32.64 17.97 -19.25
C GLY A 58 -31.92 16.76 -19.81
N THR A 59 -31.86 15.62 -19.12
CA THR A 59 -31.24 14.39 -19.63
C THR A 59 -32.31 13.48 -20.21
N TYR A 60 -32.33 13.35 -21.54
CA TYR A 60 -33.24 12.44 -22.25
C TYR A 60 -32.60 11.08 -22.41
N TRP A 61 -33.22 10.05 -21.85
CA TRP A 61 -32.86 8.65 -22.13
C TRP A 61 -33.78 8.13 -23.23
N TYR A 62 -33.22 7.86 -24.39
CA TYR A 62 -33.93 7.24 -25.49
C TYR A 62 -33.78 5.73 -25.38
N SER A 63 -34.87 5.03 -25.09
CA SER A 63 -34.96 3.59 -25.24
C SER A 63 -35.58 3.31 -26.60
N SER A 64 -34.76 3.02 -27.60
CA SER A 64 -35.15 2.56 -28.90
C SER A 64 -35.12 1.04 -28.90
N ASP A 65 -36.24 0.49 -29.38
CA ASP A 65 -36.46 -0.85 -29.87
C ASP A 65 -36.60 -2.02 -28.90
N GLY A 66 -37.82 -2.55 -29.01
CA GLY A 66 -38.21 -3.85 -28.52
C GLY A 66 -37.56 -4.94 -29.31
N GLU A 67 -36.58 -5.59 -28.68
CA GLU A 67 -36.27 -6.98 -28.94
C GLU A 67 -35.69 -7.60 -27.67
N GLY A 68 -36.26 -8.74 -27.32
CA GLY A 68 -36.13 -9.40 -26.03
C GLY A 68 -34.70 -9.62 -25.57
N PHE A 69 -34.37 -9.02 -24.46
CA PHE A 69 -33.22 -9.45 -23.68
C PHE A 69 -33.68 -10.47 -22.64
N SER A 70 -33.77 -11.72 -23.09
CA SER A 70 -33.87 -12.89 -22.22
C SER A 70 -32.48 -13.35 -21.88
N GLY A 71 -32.12 -13.27 -20.64
CA GLY A 71 -31.03 -14.06 -20.09
C GLY A 71 -29.85 -13.26 -19.55
N GLY A 72 -29.73 -13.18 -18.23
CA GLY A 72 -28.44 -13.01 -17.55
C GLY A 72 -28.30 -11.77 -16.69
N ASN A 73 -28.70 -11.91 -15.43
CA ASN A 73 -28.17 -11.13 -14.27
C ASN A 73 -28.37 -9.61 -14.27
N ALA A 74 -29.62 -9.18 -14.36
CA ALA A 74 -30.06 -7.79 -14.20
C ALA A 74 -30.35 -7.39 -12.75
N SER A 75 -29.75 -8.05 -11.75
CA SER A 75 -30.07 -7.80 -10.34
C SER A 75 -29.54 -6.47 -9.77
N GLY A 76 -28.62 -5.80 -10.47
CA GLY A 76 -28.08 -4.52 -9.99
C GLY A 76 -28.89 -3.28 -10.45
N PHE A 77 -29.63 -3.39 -11.55
CA PHE A 77 -30.44 -2.26 -12.08
C PHE A 77 -31.84 -2.24 -11.52
N SER A 78 -32.39 -3.40 -11.21
CA SER A 78 -33.74 -3.55 -10.66
C SER A 78 -33.81 -2.98 -9.23
N ASP A 79 -32.85 -3.27 -8.38
CA ASP A 79 -32.86 -2.82 -6.98
C ASP A 79 -32.67 -1.30 -6.85
N PHE A 80 -31.90 -0.67 -7.73
CA PHE A 80 -31.77 0.79 -7.76
C PHE A 80 -33.10 1.45 -8.28
N PHE A 81 -33.71 0.88 -9.30
CA PHE A 81 -34.93 1.41 -9.87
C PHE A 81 -36.13 1.16 -8.95
N GLU A 82 -36.20 0.01 -8.30
CA GLU A 82 -37.26 -0.33 -7.36
C GLU A 82 -37.17 0.50 -6.07
N SER A 83 -35.95 0.82 -5.58
CA SER A 83 -35.73 1.72 -4.44
C SER A 83 -36.07 3.17 -4.75
N MET A 84 -35.98 3.61 -6.02
CA MET A 84 -36.22 4.99 -6.42
C MET A 84 -37.64 5.24 -6.93
N PHE A 85 -38.30 4.23 -7.52
CA PHE A 85 -39.63 4.36 -8.15
C PHE A 85 -40.68 3.38 -7.64
N GLY A 86 -40.34 2.34 -6.87
CA GLY A 86 -41.24 1.28 -6.45
C GLY A 86 -42.19 1.62 -5.28
N HIS A 87 -42.09 2.78 -4.65
CA HIS A 87 -42.93 3.14 -3.50
C HIS A 87 -43.86 4.31 -3.76
N ARG A 88 -44.81 4.09 -4.62
CA ARG A 88 -46.02 4.94 -4.65
C ARG A 88 -47.15 4.27 -3.87
N GLY A 89 -47.01 4.31 -2.56
CA GLY A 89 -48.06 3.77 -1.67
C GLY A 89 -47.67 3.76 -0.22
N GLY A 90 -47.82 4.89 0.48
CA GLY A 90 -48.19 4.92 1.90
C GLY A 90 -47.12 4.70 2.95
N ARG A 91 -46.83 5.76 3.67
CA ARG A 91 -46.30 5.83 5.04
C ARG A 91 -44.81 5.53 5.26
N GLY A 92 -44.10 6.58 5.53
CA GLY A 92 -42.78 6.57 6.14
C GLY A 92 -41.68 6.72 5.12
N GLN A 93 -41.40 7.96 4.72
CA GLN A 93 -40.18 8.34 4.03
C GLN A 93 -39.00 8.17 4.98
N GLY A 94 -38.61 6.91 5.18
CA GLY A 94 -37.31 6.56 5.76
C GLY A 94 -36.30 7.02 4.74
N SER A 95 -35.66 8.15 5.00
CA SER A 95 -34.52 8.66 4.26
C SER A 95 -33.51 7.49 4.16
N ALA A 96 -33.27 6.97 2.95
CA ALA A 96 -32.30 5.91 2.75
C ALA A 96 -30.96 6.38 3.30
N GLY A 97 -30.45 5.68 4.29
CA GLY A 97 -29.17 6.00 4.92
C GLY A 97 -28.02 5.70 3.97
N PHE A 98 -27.19 6.68 3.69
CA PHE A 98 -25.98 6.50 2.86
C PHE A 98 -24.79 6.16 3.74
N ARG A 99 -24.01 5.15 3.31
CA ARG A 99 -22.77 4.77 3.99
C ARG A 99 -21.75 5.90 3.92
N GLY A 100 -21.03 6.16 5.02
CA GLY A 100 -19.93 7.09 5.08
C GLY A 100 -18.74 6.64 4.23
N GLN A 101 -17.91 7.60 3.86
CA GLN A 101 -16.67 7.35 3.10
C GLN A 101 -15.66 6.57 3.93
N ASP A 102 -14.89 5.71 3.25
CA ASP A 102 -13.77 5.01 3.86
C ASP A 102 -12.55 5.95 3.97
N PHE A 103 -11.74 5.78 5.01
CA PHE A 103 -10.50 6.52 5.19
C PHE A 103 -9.29 5.62 4.94
N ASN A 104 -8.23 6.23 4.41
CA ASN A 104 -6.93 5.62 4.27
C ASN A 104 -5.94 6.38 5.15
N ALA A 105 -5.10 5.66 5.87
CA ALA A 105 -4.04 6.22 6.70
C ALA A 105 -2.77 5.38 6.53
N GLU A 106 -1.62 6.00 6.66
CA GLU A 106 -0.33 5.34 6.70
C GLU A 106 0.22 5.37 8.12
N LEU A 107 0.77 4.26 8.56
CA LEU A 107 1.41 4.14 9.85
C LEU A 107 2.87 3.73 9.68
N HIS A 108 3.76 4.68 9.94
CA HIS A 108 5.20 4.46 9.89
C HIS A 108 5.68 3.73 11.15
N LEU A 109 6.38 2.64 10.96
CA LEU A 109 6.94 1.80 12.01
C LEU A 109 8.44 1.61 11.79
N SER A 110 9.21 1.55 12.88
CA SER A 110 10.56 1.02 12.80
C SER A 110 10.53 -0.50 12.64
N LEU A 111 11.61 -1.10 12.13
CA LEU A 111 11.75 -2.55 12.05
C LEU A 111 11.59 -3.20 13.43
N ARG A 112 12.09 -2.55 14.49
CA ARG A 112 12.01 -3.04 15.87
C ARG A 112 10.59 -3.00 16.42
N ASP A 113 9.83 -1.95 16.11
CA ASP A 113 8.41 -1.84 16.51
C ASP A 113 7.57 -2.91 15.80
N ALA A 114 7.82 -3.14 14.51
CA ALA A 114 7.14 -4.19 13.74
C ALA A 114 7.51 -5.62 14.20
N ALA A 115 8.63 -5.79 14.92
CA ALA A 115 9.04 -7.07 15.50
C ALA A 115 8.31 -7.41 16.81
N GLN A 116 7.56 -6.48 17.40
CA GLN A 116 6.89 -6.69 18.69
C GLN A 116 5.40 -6.37 18.61
N THR A 117 4.59 -7.18 19.30
CA THR A 117 3.17 -6.86 19.43
C THR A 117 3.01 -5.71 20.42
N HIS A 118 2.47 -4.59 19.98
CA HIS A 118 2.24 -3.42 20.81
C HIS A 118 0.91 -2.74 20.49
N LYS A 119 0.49 -1.88 21.42
CA LYS A 119 -0.72 -1.06 21.24
C LYS A 119 -0.33 0.36 20.90
N GLN A 120 -0.95 0.90 19.87
CA GLN A 120 -0.75 2.28 19.45
C GLN A 120 -2.08 3.03 19.41
N ILE A 121 -2.06 4.31 19.76
CA ILE A 121 -3.22 5.19 19.68
C ILE A 121 -3.02 6.08 18.45
N LEU A 122 -3.97 6.03 17.54
CA LEU A 122 -4.03 6.88 16.36
C LEU A 122 -5.15 7.89 16.52
N THR A 123 -4.92 9.11 16.08
CA THR A 123 -5.98 10.14 16.01
C THR A 123 -6.45 10.24 14.58
N VAL A 124 -7.69 9.82 14.33
CA VAL A 124 -8.33 9.88 13.01
C VAL A 124 -9.55 10.78 13.14
N ASN A 125 -9.57 11.89 12.41
CA ASN A 125 -10.66 12.90 12.46
C ASN A 125 -11.04 13.34 13.87
N GLY A 126 -10.05 13.58 14.74
CA GLY A 126 -10.27 13.99 16.13
C GLY A 126 -10.73 12.87 17.08
N LYS A 127 -10.98 11.67 16.57
CA LYS A 127 -11.29 10.48 17.39
C LYS A 127 -10.03 9.68 17.64
N GLN A 128 -9.77 9.33 18.90
CA GLN A 128 -8.67 8.43 19.26
C GLN A 128 -9.07 6.98 19.08
N VAL A 129 -8.31 6.27 18.25
CA VAL A 129 -8.50 4.85 17.96
C VAL A 129 -7.31 4.07 18.51
N ARG A 130 -7.56 3.14 19.42
CA ARG A 130 -6.52 2.25 19.94
C ARG A 130 -6.48 0.98 19.09
N ILE A 131 -5.36 0.75 18.44
CA ILE A 131 -5.11 -0.45 17.64
C ILE A 131 -4.04 -1.33 18.29
N THR A 132 -4.14 -2.63 18.07
CA THR A 132 -3.07 -3.58 18.42
C THR A 132 -2.36 -3.97 17.13
N ILE A 133 -1.07 -3.69 17.06
CA ILE A 133 -0.20 -4.05 15.94
C ILE A 133 0.44 -5.37 16.31
N PRO A 134 0.14 -6.47 15.61
CA PRO A 134 0.78 -7.75 15.87
C PRO A 134 2.22 -7.76 15.38
N ALA A 135 3.08 -8.51 16.07
CA ALA A 135 4.44 -8.76 15.60
C ALA A 135 4.44 -9.44 14.22
N GLY A 136 5.44 -9.15 13.42
CA GLY A 136 5.61 -9.78 12.12
C GLY A 136 4.91 -9.10 10.96
N VAL A 137 4.27 -7.93 11.16
CA VAL A 137 3.64 -7.19 10.06
C VAL A 137 4.63 -6.94 8.92
N ALA A 138 4.13 -6.99 7.68
CA ALA A 138 4.93 -6.72 6.49
C ALA A 138 4.82 -5.25 6.06
N ASP A 139 5.84 -4.77 5.34
CA ASP A 139 5.76 -3.48 4.68
C ASP A 139 4.65 -3.48 3.63
N GLY A 140 3.90 -2.38 3.52
CA GLY A 140 2.74 -2.28 2.63
C GLY A 140 1.51 -3.08 3.07
N GLN A 141 1.56 -3.78 4.21
CA GLN A 141 0.41 -4.55 4.69
C GLN A 141 -0.71 -3.62 5.16
N VAL A 142 -1.95 -3.90 4.71
CA VAL A 142 -3.13 -3.12 5.05
C VAL A 142 -3.98 -3.85 6.09
N ILE A 143 -4.40 -3.12 7.12
CA ILE A 143 -5.43 -3.58 8.06
C ILE A 143 -6.68 -2.73 7.91
N LYS A 144 -7.85 -3.37 8.07
CA LYS A 144 -9.15 -2.74 7.97
C LYS A 144 -9.81 -2.66 9.35
N LEU A 145 -10.19 -1.45 9.76
CA LEU A 145 -10.98 -1.19 10.96
C LEU A 145 -12.39 -0.79 10.55
N LYS A 146 -13.36 -1.66 10.80
CA LYS A 146 -14.76 -1.45 10.43
C LYS A 146 -15.38 -0.32 11.24
N GLY A 147 -16.09 0.59 10.56
CA GLY A 147 -16.84 1.67 11.19
C GLY A 147 -16.01 2.85 11.71
N TYR A 148 -14.71 2.93 11.34
CA TYR A 148 -13.82 4.04 11.70
C TYR A 148 -13.58 5.04 10.58
N GLY A 149 -14.35 4.95 9.48
CA GLY A 149 -14.39 5.96 8.41
C GLY A 149 -15.28 7.16 8.75
N ALA A 150 -15.76 7.86 7.73
CA ALA A 150 -16.69 8.97 7.88
C ALA A 150 -18.05 8.45 8.40
N GLU A 151 -18.76 9.32 9.10
CA GLU A 151 -20.13 9.02 9.53
C GLU A 151 -21.07 8.92 8.32
N GLY A 152 -22.00 7.98 8.34
CA GLY A 152 -23.02 7.86 7.31
C GLY A 152 -24.04 9.00 7.41
N VAL A 153 -24.68 9.28 6.29
CA VAL A 153 -25.72 10.31 6.21
C VAL A 153 -27.10 9.66 6.38
N ASN A 154 -28.04 10.38 7.00
CA ASN A 154 -29.41 9.94 7.24
C ASN A 154 -29.51 8.60 7.99
N GLY A 155 -28.63 8.36 8.98
CA GLY A 155 -28.63 7.11 9.75
C GLY A 155 -27.94 5.94 9.04
N GLY A 156 -27.23 6.17 7.94
CA GLY A 156 -26.42 5.16 7.27
C GLY A 156 -25.20 4.72 8.11
N PRO A 157 -24.63 3.54 7.85
CA PRO A 157 -23.47 3.06 8.58
C PRO A 157 -22.23 3.91 8.28
N ALA A 158 -21.33 4.02 9.24
CA ALA A 158 -20.03 4.66 9.01
C ALA A 158 -19.18 3.86 8.01
N GLY A 159 -18.29 4.55 7.33
CA GLY A 159 -17.25 3.95 6.49
C GLY A 159 -16.20 3.18 7.31
N ASP A 160 -15.21 2.63 6.66
CA ASP A 160 -14.13 1.87 7.27
C ASP A 160 -12.82 2.68 7.21
N LEU A 161 -11.88 2.33 8.10
CA LEU A 161 -10.52 2.88 8.07
C LEU A 161 -9.55 1.79 7.62
N TYR A 162 -8.80 2.08 6.57
CA TYR A 162 -7.70 1.25 6.09
C TYR A 162 -6.38 1.86 6.53
N ILE A 163 -5.56 1.08 7.22
CA ILE A 163 -4.24 1.50 7.68
C ILE A 163 -3.19 0.68 6.96
N THR A 164 -2.34 1.36 6.20
CA THR A 164 -1.18 0.75 5.53
C THR A 164 0.05 0.91 6.42
N PHE A 165 0.72 -0.19 6.74
CA PHE A 165 1.98 -0.15 7.47
C PHE A 165 3.13 0.19 6.53
N VAL A 166 3.92 1.18 6.87
CA VAL A 166 5.15 1.57 6.18
C VAL A 166 6.31 1.30 7.13
N ILE A 167 7.15 0.30 6.82
CA ILE A 167 8.27 -0.10 7.67
C ILE A 167 9.53 0.58 7.16
N ALA A 168 10.12 1.44 8.01
CA ALA A 168 11.37 2.11 7.69
C ALA A 168 12.52 1.08 7.57
N GLU A 169 13.43 1.32 6.63
CA GLU A 169 14.66 0.55 6.53
C GLU A 169 15.50 0.73 7.80
N ASP A 170 16.00 -0.39 8.33
CA ASP A 170 16.90 -0.38 9.47
C ASP A 170 18.35 -0.30 8.98
N PRO A 171 19.20 0.57 9.57
CA PRO A 171 20.60 0.73 9.11
C PRO A 171 21.47 -0.49 9.36
N VAL A 172 21.05 -1.40 10.23
CA VAL A 172 21.82 -2.58 10.66
C VAL A 172 21.24 -3.85 10.05
N PHE A 173 19.92 -3.99 10.07
CA PHE A 173 19.25 -5.21 9.64
C PHE A 173 18.53 -5.01 8.31
N LYS A 174 18.85 -5.86 7.35
CA LYS A 174 18.07 -5.96 6.11
C LYS A 174 17.09 -7.12 6.24
N ARG A 175 15.80 -6.83 6.16
CA ARG A 175 14.73 -7.83 6.22
C ARG A 175 14.41 -8.38 4.84
N LEU A 176 14.28 -9.70 4.74
CA LEU A 176 13.79 -10.38 3.55
C LEU A 176 12.81 -11.48 3.98
N GLY A 177 11.53 -11.21 3.86
CA GLY A 177 10.49 -12.05 4.42
C GLY A 177 10.53 -12.08 5.95
N ASP A 178 10.74 -13.26 6.52
CA ASP A 178 10.91 -13.46 7.96
C ASP A 178 12.39 -13.57 8.37
N ASP A 179 13.31 -13.60 7.40
CA ASP A 179 14.74 -13.64 7.67
C ASP A 179 15.35 -12.25 7.76
N LEU A 180 16.37 -12.13 8.60
CA LEU A 180 17.18 -10.93 8.77
C LEU A 180 18.59 -11.16 8.28
N TYR A 181 19.18 -10.15 7.68
CA TYR A 181 20.56 -10.15 7.20
C TYR A 181 21.32 -9.02 7.89
N ILE A 182 22.54 -9.31 8.29
CA ILE A 182 23.46 -8.34 8.90
C ILE A 182 24.88 -8.60 8.40
N ASP A 183 25.61 -7.53 8.12
CA ASP A 183 27.04 -7.59 7.84
C ASP A 183 27.81 -7.23 9.11
N VAL A 184 28.74 -8.10 9.50
CA VAL A 184 29.51 -7.96 10.72
C VAL A 184 30.99 -7.87 10.36
N GLU A 185 31.62 -6.76 10.72
CA GLU A 185 33.06 -6.58 10.55
C GLU A 185 33.81 -7.48 11.52
N VAL A 186 34.77 -8.25 10.97
CA VAL A 186 35.70 -9.09 11.69
C VAL A 186 37.11 -8.62 11.35
N ASP A 187 37.98 -8.45 12.33
CA ASP A 187 39.37 -8.14 12.09
C ASP A 187 40.13 -9.33 11.47
N LEU A 188 41.18 -9.02 10.72
CA LEU A 188 41.97 -10.03 10.01
C LEU A 188 42.52 -11.11 10.95
N TYR A 189 42.97 -10.72 12.15
CA TYR A 189 43.56 -11.65 13.10
C TYR A 189 42.56 -12.66 13.62
N SER A 190 41.36 -12.18 13.98
CA SER A 190 40.26 -13.05 14.38
C SER A 190 39.75 -13.94 13.24
N ALA A 191 39.82 -13.47 11.99
CA ALA A 191 39.43 -14.27 10.83
C ALA A 191 40.45 -15.42 10.59
N VAL A 192 41.76 -15.15 10.74
CA VAL A 192 42.82 -16.14 10.49
C VAL A 192 42.98 -17.10 11.68
N LEU A 193 43.07 -16.59 12.88
CA LEU A 193 43.39 -17.37 14.08
C LEU A 193 42.18 -17.93 14.80
N GLY A 194 41.00 -17.47 14.43
CA GLY A 194 39.77 -17.73 15.16
C GLY A 194 39.57 -16.76 16.32
N GLY A 195 38.35 -16.70 16.83
CA GLY A 195 38.00 -15.81 17.92
C GLY A 195 36.50 -15.83 18.25
N GLU A 196 36.09 -14.80 18.92
CA GLU A 196 34.68 -14.59 19.26
C GLU A 196 34.25 -13.17 18.88
N LYS A 197 33.04 -13.02 18.35
CA LYS A 197 32.42 -11.73 18.02
C LYS A 197 31.05 -11.65 18.63
N VAL A 198 30.77 -10.54 19.28
CA VAL A 198 29.42 -10.23 19.76
C VAL A 198 28.65 -9.54 18.65
N VAL A 199 27.47 -10.06 18.34
CA VAL A 199 26.59 -9.57 17.29
C VAL A 199 25.27 -9.16 17.92
N ASP A 200 24.78 -7.99 17.53
CA ASP A 200 23.46 -7.52 17.96
C ASP A 200 22.38 -8.27 17.20
N THR A 201 21.31 -8.62 17.91
CA THR A 201 20.10 -9.22 17.37
C THR A 201 18.89 -8.38 17.79
N LEU A 202 17.70 -8.68 17.29
CA LEU A 202 16.48 -7.96 17.74
C LEU A 202 16.22 -8.18 19.24
N ASP A 203 16.56 -9.36 19.78
CA ASP A 203 16.28 -9.76 21.16
C ASP A 203 17.44 -9.47 22.12
N GLY A 204 18.56 -8.95 21.63
CA GLY A 204 19.75 -8.70 22.45
C GLY A 204 21.05 -9.03 21.74
N LYS A 205 22.05 -9.50 22.49
CA LYS A 205 23.39 -9.77 21.96
C LYS A 205 23.69 -11.26 21.97
N VAL A 206 24.26 -11.76 20.90
CA VAL A 206 24.70 -13.15 20.76
C VAL A 206 26.19 -13.20 20.49
N LYS A 207 26.90 -14.07 21.19
CA LYS A 207 28.32 -14.31 21.00
C LYS A 207 28.50 -15.39 19.94
N LEU A 208 29.16 -15.06 18.84
CA LEU A 208 29.49 -15.97 17.74
C LEU A 208 30.95 -16.39 17.82
N LYS A 209 31.21 -17.68 17.67
CA LYS A 209 32.54 -18.21 17.55
C LYS A 209 33.00 -18.17 16.08
N ILE A 210 34.09 -17.48 15.81
CA ILE A 210 34.74 -17.43 14.51
C ILE A 210 35.72 -18.59 14.44
N LYS A 211 35.59 -19.42 13.42
CA LYS A 211 36.56 -20.51 13.19
C LYS A 211 37.85 -19.94 12.62
N PRO A 212 39.00 -20.54 12.90
CA PRO A 212 40.23 -20.19 12.17
C PRO A 212 40.02 -20.30 10.66
N GLU A 213 40.75 -19.49 9.90
CA GLU A 213 40.74 -19.45 8.43
C GLU A 213 39.39 -19.07 7.83
N THR A 214 38.53 -18.34 8.59
CA THR A 214 37.26 -17.84 8.12
C THR A 214 37.46 -16.85 6.99
N GLN A 215 36.85 -17.14 5.83
CA GLN A 215 36.95 -16.31 4.62
C GLN A 215 35.99 -15.13 4.66
N ASN A 216 36.39 -14.06 3.94
CA ASN A 216 35.50 -12.92 3.72
C ASN A 216 34.20 -13.35 3.02
N GLY A 217 33.07 -12.81 3.43
CA GLY A 217 31.75 -13.18 2.90
C GLY A 217 31.18 -14.48 3.46
N THR A 218 31.85 -15.14 4.39
CA THR A 218 31.33 -16.34 5.07
C THR A 218 30.02 -16.01 5.78
N LYS A 219 28.99 -16.82 5.52
CA LYS A 219 27.65 -16.64 6.11
C LYS A 219 27.42 -17.64 7.24
N VAL A 220 26.93 -17.15 8.36
CA VAL A 220 26.53 -17.93 9.53
C VAL A 220 25.04 -17.73 9.77
N ARG A 221 24.29 -18.82 9.87
CA ARG A 221 22.85 -18.78 10.13
C ARG A 221 22.58 -19.03 11.61
N LEU A 222 21.90 -18.11 12.23
CA LEU A 222 21.40 -18.21 13.59
C LEU A 222 19.89 -18.52 13.54
N LYS A 223 19.55 -19.77 13.80
CA LYS A 223 18.18 -20.24 13.73
C LYS A 223 17.29 -19.53 14.77
N GLY A 224 16.10 -19.11 14.34
CA GLY A 224 15.10 -18.49 15.22
C GLY A 224 15.52 -17.12 15.78
N LYS A 225 16.50 -16.44 15.17
CA LYS A 225 16.95 -15.09 15.55
C LYS A 225 16.60 -14.04 14.48
N GLY A 226 15.76 -14.42 13.52
CA GLY A 226 15.23 -13.53 12.50
C GLY A 226 13.99 -12.75 12.98
N PHE A 227 13.15 -12.37 12.03
CA PHE A 227 11.95 -11.61 12.28
C PHE A 227 10.80 -12.52 12.71
N PRO A 228 9.88 -12.07 13.58
CA PRO A 228 8.72 -12.88 13.97
C PRO A 228 7.79 -13.13 12.79
N VAL A 229 7.25 -14.34 12.72
CA VAL A 229 6.28 -14.71 11.67
C VAL A 229 4.91 -14.16 12.03
N TYR A 230 4.30 -13.42 11.11
CA TYR A 230 3.01 -12.78 11.32
C TYR A 230 1.93 -13.77 11.78
N LYS A 231 1.24 -13.45 12.89
CA LYS A 231 0.19 -14.27 13.50
C LYS A 231 0.61 -15.68 13.94
N LYS A 232 1.90 -15.95 14.09
CA LYS A 232 2.40 -17.22 14.60
C LYS A 232 3.32 -16.96 15.80
N GLU A 233 2.74 -16.99 16.99
CA GLU A 233 3.50 -16.77 18.22
C GLU A 233 4.64 -17.79 18.37
N GLY A 234 5.79 -17.31 18.80
CA GLY A 234 6.97 -18.16 19.04
C GLY A 234 7.68 -18.66 17.77
N GLN A 235 7.19 -18.32 16.58
CA GLN A 235 7.89 -18.64 15.33
C GLN A 235 8.64 -17.43 14.81
N PHE A 236 9.91 -17.65 14.52
CA PHE A 236 10.83 -16.64 14.00
C PHE A 236 11.56 -17.19 12.78
N GLY A 237 11.87 -16.31 11.85
CA GLY A 237 12.84 -16.60 10.81
C GLY A 237 14.25 -16.71 11.35
N ASP A 238 15.23 -16.73 10.48
CA ASP A 238 16.63 -16.87 10.82
C ASP A 238 17.39 -15.55 10.67
N LEU A 239 18.45 -15.35 11.43
CA LEU A 239 19.39 -14.26 11.24
C LEU A 239 20.61 -14.79 10.47
N ILE A 240 20.87 -14.21 9.31
CA ILE A 240 22.00 -14.52 8.45
C ILE A 240 23.06 -13.45 8.67
N VAL A 241 24.16 -13.85 9.32
CA VAL A 241 25.31 -12.99 9.58
C VAL A 241 26.33 -13.22 8.49
N THR A 242 26.70 -12.17 7.76
CA THR A 242 27.79 -12.21 6.77
C THR A 242 29.03 -11.57 7.37
N TYR A 243 30.14 -12.29 7.40
CA TYR A 243 31.40 -11.74 7.88
C TYR A 243 32.10 -10.91 6.81
N SER A 244 32.42 -9.67 7.15
CA SER A 244 33.22 -8.76 6.35
C SER A 244 34.59 -8.60 7.01
N VAL A 245 35.61 -9.18 6.41
CA VAL A 245 36.96 -9.14 6.97
C VAL A 245 37.61 -7.78 6.70
N LYS A 246 37.92 -7.07 7.77
CA LYS A 246 38.58 -5.76 7.72
C LYS A 246 40.08 -5.90 7.79
N ILE A 247 40.76 -5.46 6.75
CA ILE A 247 42.22 -5.41 6.71
C ILE A 247 42.69 -4.26 7.60
N PRO A 248 43.69 -4.50 8.50
CA PRO A 248 44.20 -3.46 9.37
C PRO A 248 44.89 -2.35 8.58
N THR A 249 44.61 -1.10 8.96
CA THR A 249 45.27 0.10 8.42
C THR A 249 46.25 0.68 9.45
N ASN A 250 47.10 1.59 9.02
CA ASN A 250 48.10 2.26 9.89
C ASN A 250 49.06 1.27 10.60
N LEU A 251 49.54 0.27 9.85
CA LEU A 251 50.50 -0.71 10.38
C LEU A 251 51.80 -0.05 10.74
N THR A 252 52.32 -0.41 11.90
CA THR A 252 53.69 -0.06 12.32
C THR A 252 54.74 -0.78 11.44
N ASP A 253 55.96 -0.28 11.39
CA ASP A 253 57.01 -0.90 10.57
C ASP A 253 57.33 -2.35 11.01
N LYS A 254 57.24 -2.62 12.29
CA LYS A 254 57.36 -3.99 12.82
C LYS A 254 56.24 -4.92 12.34
N GLN A 255 54.98 -4.43 12.29
CA GLN A 255 53.87 -5.21 11.76
C GLN A 255 54.02 -5.48 10.27
N LYS A 256 54.45 -4.47 9.50
CA LYS A 256 54.73 -4.64 8.07
C LYS A 256 55.81 -5.69 7.83
N GLU A 257 56.86 -5.70 8.67
CA GLU A 257 57.93 -6.67 8.57
C GLU A 257 57.43 -8.10 8.83
N LEU A 258 56.58 -8.30 9.85
CA LEU A 258 55.95 -9.59 10.12
C LEU A 258 55.07 -10.07 8.96
N PHE A 259 54.31 -9.16 8.32
CA PHE A 259 53.53 -9.50 7.13
C PHE A 259 54.41 -9.88 5.94
N ARG A 260 55.57 -9.22 5.73
CA ARG A 260 56.54 -9.62 4.70
C ARG A 260 57.12 -11.01 4.95
N GLN A 261 57.45 -11.32 6.22
CA GLN A 261 57.92 -12.65 6.60
C GLN A 261 56.84 -13.70 6.31
N LEU A 262 55.57 -13.47 6.68
CA LEU A 262 54.48 -14.37 6.34
C LEU A 262 54.29 -14.54 4.83
N GLN A 263 54.43 -13.45 4.06
CA GLN A 263 54.37 -13.49 2.60
C GLN A 263 55.48 -14.37 1.98
N SER A 264 56.68 -14.38 2.57
CA SER A 264 57.82 -15.17 2.06
C SER A 264 57.72 -16.66 2.40
N MET A 265 56.78 -17.07 3.30
CA MET A 265 56.52 -18.45 3.67
C MET A 265 55.48 -19.15 2.77
N ASN A 266 54.79 -18.38 1.94
CA ASN A 266 53.88 -18.86 0.92
C ASN A 266 54.61 -19.01 -0.41
#